data_e7688c89fc2a6cf4addbb7d47d23209b
#
_entry.id   e7688c89fc2a6cf4addbb7d47d23209b
#
_cell.length_a   1.000
_cell.length_b   1.000
_cell.length_c   1.000
_cell.angle_alpha   90.00
_cell.angle_beta   90.00
_cell.angle_gamma   90.00
#
_symmetry.space_group_name_H-M   'P 1'
#
loop_
_entity.id
_entity.type
_entity.pdbx_description
1 polymer ?
#
loop_
_entity_poly.entity_id
_entity_poly.type
_entity_poly.pdbx_seq_one_letter_code
_entity_poly.pdbx_strand_id
1 'polypeptide(L)'
;MLVKITPHNRVALVTGASRGIGAACATALIHDGWRVTFCGRGRASLEKVIAGAGDPFADISSRAHAVVADVTDPSAIDAMFAEVVSTFGRVDLLFNNAGIFPKHQAIDAIALEDWRIAVDTNLTGMFLCLQHAFRQMKRQTPRGGRIINNGSLAAYSPRPESIAYSATKHGVLGLTRAASLDGRAHDISVGQIDIGNAATDMTAHTEQGAMQADGSLKPERRLDVAHVANAVVGMANLPLEANIQYLTILPTTMPFVGRG
;
A
#
# COMPACT_ATOMS: atom_id res chain seq x y z
N MET A 1 14.60 20.84 -16.79
CA MET A 1 13.62 21.85 -16.34
C MET A 1 12.88 21.25 -15.16
N LEU A 2 13.08 21.75 -13.93
CA LEU A 2 12.33 21.26 -12.75
C LEU A 2 10.87 21.67 -12.93
N VAL A 3 9.97 20.71 -13.06
CA VAL A 3 8.53 20.96 -13.06
C VAL A 3 8.17 21.55 -11.69
N LYS A 4 7.66 22.78 -11.68
CA LYS A 4 7.23 23.42 -10.43
C LYS A 4 5.98 22.69 -9.95
N ILE A 5 6.12 21.87 -8.91
CA ILE A 5 5.00 21.18 -8.29
C ILE A 5 4.16 22.24 -7.57
N THR A 6 2.84 22.21 -7.80
CA THR A 6 1.89 23.11 -7.14
C THR A 6 0.87 22.27 -6.37
N PRO A 7 0.40 22.75 -5.20
CA PRO A 7 -0.67 22.08 -4.48
C PRO A 7 -1.90 21.89 -5.37
N HIS A 8 -2.55 20.75 -5.26
CA HIS A 8 -3.80 20.47 -5.97
C HIS A 8 -4.85 19.88 -5.03
N ASN A 9 -6.10 19.83 -5.47
CA ASN A 9 -7.21 19.38 -4.63
C ASN A 9 -7.45 17.85 -4.65
N ARG A 10 -6.54 17.07 -5.26
CA ARG A 10 -6.66 15.60 -5.25
C ARG A 10 -6.41 15.04 -3.86
N VAL A 11 -7.20 14.05 -3.48
CA VAL A 11 -7.20 13.44 -2.15
C VAL A 11 -6.71 12.01 -2.22
N ALA A 12 -5.70 11.69 -1.43
CA ALA A 12 -5.18 10.35 -1.26
C ALA A 12 -5.52 9.79 0.13
N LEU A 13 -5.93 8.52 0.17
CA LEU A 13 -6.03 7.72 1.38
C LEU A 13 -4.93 6.65 1.35
N VAL A 14 -4.07 6.64 2.36
CA VAL A 14 -2.98 5.67 2.50
C VAL A 14 -3.21 4.82 3.74
N THR A 15 -3.46 3.53 3.56
CA THR A 15 -3.60 2.59 4.69
C THR A 15 -2.24 2.08 5.14
N GLY A 16 -2.08 1.85 6.46
CA GLY A 16 -0.79 1.46 7.03
C GLY A 16 0.27 2.56 6.96
N ALA A 17 -0.15 3.83 7.09
CA ALA A 17 0.71 5.01 6.93
C ALA A 17 1.52 5.39 8.18
N SER A 18 1.50 4.59 9.26
CA SER A 18 2.19 4.91 10.52
C SER A 18 3.70 4.63 10.49
N ARG A 19 4.22 3.91 9.48
CA ARG A 19 5.64 3.57 9.31
C ARG A 19 5.94 3.00 7.92
N GLY A 20 7.22 2.79 7.63
CA GLY A 20 7.71 2.05 6.47
C GLY A 20 7.20 2.61 5.14
N ILE A 21 6.80 1.72 4.22
CA ILE A 21 6.35 2.07 2.87
C ILE A 21 5.16 3.03 2.90
N GLY A 22 4.14 2.75 3.75
CA GLY A 22 2.96 3.60 3.82
C GLY A 22 3.27 5.03 4.26
N ALA A 23 4.13 5.19 5.27
CA ALA A 23 4.59 6.51 5.73
C ALA A 23 5.37 7.26 4.63
N ALA A 24 6.32 6.58 3.98
CA ALA A 24 7.12 7.17 2.91
C ALA A 24 6.25 7.60 1.71
N CYS A 25 5.30 6.77 1.29
CA CYS A 25 4.39 7.09 0.20
C CYS A 25 3.44 8.26 0.54
N ALA A 26 2.88 8.26 1.76
CA ALA A 26 2.01 9.34 2.21
C ALA A 26 2.76 10.68 2.28
N THR A 27 3.99 10.69 2.80
CA THR A 27 4.87 11.86 2.82
C THR A 27 5.19 12.34 1.39
N ALA A 28 5.56 11.43 0.49
CA ALA A 28 5.89 11.79 -0.89
C ALA A 28 4.67 12.37 -1.63
N LEU A 29 3.46 11.87 -1.37
CA LEU A 29 2.22 12.44 -1.92
C LEU A 29 1.94 13.85 -1.39
N ILE A 30 2.19 14.14 -0.10
CA ILE A 30 2.14 15.52 0.43
C ILE A 30 3.11 16.41 -0.35
N HIS A 31 4.35 15.99 -0.54
CA HIS A 31 5.37 16.74 -1.26
C HIS A 31 5.04 16.93 -2.74
N ASP A 32 4.28 16.02 -3.33
CA ASP A 32 3.79 16.12 -4.71
C ASP A 32 2.51 16.96 -4.86
N GLY A 33 1.97 17.51 -3.77
CA GLY A 33 0.84 18.44 -3.80
C GLY A 33 -0.52 17.82 -3.44
N TRP A 34 -0.61 16.55 -3.05
CA TRP A 34 -1.84 15.90 -2.64
C TRP A 34 -2.32 16.32 -1.25
N ARG A 35 -3.63 16.25 -1.01
CA ARG A 35 -4.20 16.15 0.34
C ARG A 35 -4.18 14.68 0.73
N VAL A 36 -3.64 14.34 1.91
CA VAL A 36 -3.40 12.94 2.27
C VAL A 36 -4.02 12.60 3.61
N THR A 37 -4.82 11.55 3.63
CA THR A 37 -5.24 10.89 4.86
C THR A 37 -4.27 9.75 5.18
N PHE A 38 -3.63 9.84 6.34
CA PHE A 38 -2.76 8.84 6.92
C PHE A 38 -3.58 7.92 7.80
N CYS A 39 -3.80 6.68 7.38
CA CYS A 39 -4.56 5.69 8.16
C CYS A 39 -3.64 4.66 8.83
N GLY A 40 -3.93 4.36 10.09
CA GLY A 40 -3.23 3.34 10.88
C GLY A 40 -3.85 3.17 12.26
N ARG A 41 -3.37 2.21 13.05
CA ARG A 41 -3.96 1.85 14.34
C ARG A 41 -3.61 2.76 15.51
N GLY A 42 -2.55 3.56 15.39
CA GLY A 42 -2.07 4.40 16.49
C GLY A 42 -1.98 5.87 16.11
N ARG A 43 -2.77 6.72 16.76
CA ARG A 43 -2.80 8.18 16.48
C ARG A 43 -1.44 8.82 16.63
N ALA A 44 -0.75 8.60 17.74
CA ALA A 44 0.56 9.21 18.01
C ALA A 44 1.62 8.87 16.95
N SER A 45 1.60 7.65 16.40
CA SER A 45 2.52 7.25 15.33
C SER A 45 2.18 7.92 14.01
N LEU A 46 0.91 8.13 13.69
CA LEU A 46 0.47 8.87 12.50
C LEU A 46 0.86 10.35 12.61
N GLU A 47 0.58 10.97 13.74
CA GLU A 47 0.92 12.39 14.00
C GLU A 47 2.43 12.62 13.95
N LYS A 48 3.23 11.67 14.47
CA LYS A 48 4.69 11.72 14.35
C LYS A 48 5.16 11.71 12.89
N VAL A 49 4.55 10.87 12.05
CA VAL A 49 4.88 10.83 10.61
C VAL A 49 4.50 12.14 9.93
N ILE A 50 3.30 12.65 10.20
CA ILE A 50 2.81 13.91 9.64
C ILE A 50 3.73 15.07 10.05
N ALA A 51 4.07 15.19 11.32
CA ALA A 51 4.97 16.24 11.81
C ALA A 51 6.37 16.15 11.19
N GLY A 52 6.87 14.92 10.97
CA GLY A 52 8.16 14.69 10.33
C GLY A 52 8.16 14.85 8.81
N ALA A 53 7.00 14.80 8.17
CA ALA A 53 6.90 14.93 6.73
C ALA A 53 7.28 16.34 6.25
N GLY A 54 6.90 17.38 7.00
CA GLY A 54 6.94 18.75 6.53
C GLY A 54 6.01 18.99 5.34
N ASP A 55 5.80 20.25 4.98
CA ASP A 55 5.05 20.59 3.76
C ASP A 55 5.83 21.65 2.96
N PRO A 56 6.23 21.37 1.71
CA PRO A 56 6.92 22.35 0.87
C PRO A 56 6.02 23.53 0.49
N PHE A 57 4.71 23.46 0.77
CA PHE A 57 3.72 24.49 0.43
C PHE A 57 3.20 25.28 1.63
N ALA A 58 3.83 25.16 2.79
CA ALA A 58 3.71 25.95 4.03
C ALA A 58 2.74 25.46 5.11
N ASP A 59 1.60 24.84 4.81
CA ASP A 59 0.65 24.40 5.87
C ASP A 59 0.21 22.95 5.70
N ILE A 60 0.95 22.07 6.37
CA ILE A 60 0.63 20.63 6.37
C ILE A 60 -0.72 20.32 7.01
N SER A 61 -1.20 21.15 7.96
CA SER A 61 -2.43 20.91 8.70
C SER A 61 -3.68 20.94 7.80
N SER A 62 -3.64 21.73 6.73
CA SER A 62 -4.72 21.81 5.74
C SER A 62 -4.72 20.65 4.73
N ARG A 63 -3.64 19.86 4.69
CA ARG A 63 -3.39 18.84 3.65
C ARG A 63 -3.13 17.45 4.18
N ALA A 64 -2.77 17.28 5.45
CA ALA A 64 -2.56 16.00 6.09
C ALA A 64 -3.61 15.76 7.17
N HIS A 65 -4.19 14.59 7.19
CA HIS A 65 -5.18 14.18 8.18
C HIS A 65 -4.87 12.79 8.72
N ALA A 66 -4.91 12.60 10.04
CA ALA A 66 -4.66 11.31 10.68
C ALA A 66 -5.98 10.64 11.05
N VAL A 67 -6.22 9.44 10.51
CA VAL A 67 -7.39 8.63 10.83
C VAL A 67 -6.96 7.32 11.49
N VAL A 68 -7.52 7.03 12.66
CA VAL A 68 -7.26 5.79 13.38
C VAL A 68 -8.27 4.74 12.94
N ALA A 69 -7.79 3.70 12.25
CA ALA A 69 -8.62 2.55 11.88
C ALA A 69 -7.78 1.27 11.83
N ASP A 70 -8.39 0.17 12.22
CA ASP A 70 -7.90 -1.18 11.93
C ASP A 70 -8.62 -1.68 10.67
N VAL A 71 -7.86 -2.06 9.64
CA VAL A 71 -8.43 -2.55 8.38
C VAL A 71 -9.09 -3.93 8.51
N THR A 72 -8.97 -4.59 9.66
CA THR A 72 -9.66 -5.85 9.96
C THR A 72 -11.06 -5.63 10.53
N ASP A 73 -11.40 -4.39 10.91
CA ASP A 73 -12.71 -4.02 11.45
C ASP A 73 -13.54 -3.28 10.38
N PRO A 74 -14.62 -3.91 9.86
CA PRO A 74 -15.49 -3.27 8.88
C PRO A 74 -16.08 -1.93 9.33
N SER A 75 -16.42 -1.79 10.63
CA SER A 75 -17.01 -0.56 11.17
C SER A 75 -15.98 0.57 11.22
N ALA A 76 -14.72 0.24 11.54
CA ALA A 76 -13.61 1.21 11.49
C ALA A 76 -13.33 1.68 10.06
N ILE A 77 -13.49 0.80 9.06
CA ILE A 77 -13.33 1.18 7.65
C ILE A 77 -14.49 2.09 7.20
N ASP A 78 -15.74 1.79 7.55
CA ASP A 78 -16.88 2.67 7.28
C ASP A 78 -16.63 4.08 7.86
N ALA A 79 -16.23 4.16 9.13
CA ALA A 79 -15.92 5.42 9.80
C ALA A 79 -14.74 6.16 9.13
N MET A 80 -13.68 5.46 8.77
CA MET A 80 -12.52 6.02 8.07
C MET A 80 -12.92 6.69 6.75
N PHE A 81 -13.67 6.02 5.90
CA PHE A 81 -14.10 6.61 4.63
C PHE A 81 -15.05 7.79 4.84
N ALA A 82 -15.96 7.72 5.82
CA ALA A 82 -16.83 8.83 6.18
C ALA A 82 -16.01 10.05 6.64
N GLU A 83 -14.97 9.84 7.47
CA GLU A 83 -14.09 10.89 7.98
C GLU A 83 -13.26 11.53 6.86
N VAL A 84 -12.71 10.74 5.92
CA VAL A 84 -12.00 11.26 4.74
C VAL A 84 -12.91 12.16 3.90
N VAL A 85 -14.14 11.70 3.66
CA VAL A 85 -15.11 12.44 2.83
C VAL A 85 -15.59 13.71 3.55
N SER A 86 -15.81 13.67 4.85
CA SER A 86 -16.18 14.87 5.61
C SER A 86 -15.06 15.92 5.65
N THR A 87 -13.79 15.47 5.67
CA THR A 87 -12.63 16.35 5.74
C THR A 87 -12.25 16.92 4.37
N PHE A 88 -12.22 16.10 3.33
CA PHE A 88 -11.67 16.47 2.02
C PHE A 88 -12.68 16.37 0.86
N GLY A 89 -13.88 15.85 1.09
CA GLY A 89 -14.98 15.79 0.15
C GLY A 89 -14.94 14.61 -0.83
N ARG A 90 -13.77 13.93 -1.00
CA ARG A 90 -13.57 12.90 -2.02
C ARG A 90 -12.41 11.96 -1.72
N VAL A 91 -12.25 10.93 -2.54
CA VAL A 91 -11.06 10.06 -2.58
C VAL A 91 -10.65 9.88 -4.04
N ASP A 92 -9.50 10.44 -4.44
CA ASP A 92 -8.97 10.30 -5.80
C ASP A 92 -7.96 9.16 -5.91
N LEU A 93 -7.27 8.85 -4.81
CA LEU A 93 -6.30 7.76 -4.71
C LEU A 93 -6.55 6.96 -3.44
N LEU A 94 -6.65 5.65 -3.57
CA LEU A 94 -6.42 4.71 -2.47
C LEU A 94 -5.07 4.02 -2.70
N PHE A 95 -4.09 4.27 -1.83
CA PHE A 95 -2.94 3.38 -1.71
C PHE A 95 -3.24 2.34 -0.63
N ASN A 96 -3.65 1.18 -1.05
CA ASN A 96 -4.11 0.07 -0.23
C ASN A 96 -2.92 -0.76 0.22
N ASN A 97 -2.25 -0.30 1.30
CA ASN A 97 -0.92 -0.75 1.70
C ASN A 97 -0.89 -1.50 3.04
N ALA A 98 -1.88 -1.31 3.91
CA ALA A 98 -1.89 -1.99 5.21
C ALA A 98 -1.67 -3.50 5.05
N GLY A 99 -0.73 -4.02 5.84
CA GLY A 99 -0.39 -5.43 5.79
C GLY A 99 0.65 -5.82 6.83
N ILE A 100 0.76 -7.11 7.06
CA ILE A 100 1.74 -7.72 7.97
C ILE A 100 2.51 -8.81 7.24
N PHE A 101 3.69 -9.12 7.74
CA PHE A 101 4.42 -10.33 7.40
C PHE A 101 4.34 -11.26 8.61
N PRO A 102 3.59 -12.38 8.53
CA PRO A 102 3.53 -13.36 9.60
C PRO A 102 4.90 -13.97 9.87
N LYS A 103 5.09 -14.51 11.06
CA LYS A 103 6.31 -15.24 11.40
C LYS A 103 6.53 -16.39 10.41
N HIS A 104 7.79 -16.58 9.99
CA HIS A 104 8.19 -17.73 9.18
C HIS A 104 7.92 -19.02 9.94
N GLN A 105 7.16 -19.94 9.32
CA GLN A 105 6.80 -21.23 9.91
C GLN A 105 6.57 -22.26 8.80
N ALA A 106 6.99 -23.51 9.08
CA ALA A 106 6.64 -24.63 8.22
C ALA A 106 5.11 -24.82 8.17
N ILE A 107 4.60 -25.35 7.07
CA ILE A 107 3.15 -25.45 6.83
C ILE A 107 2.39 -26.21 7.90
N ASP A 108 3.01 -27.26 8.45
CA ASP A 108 2.45 -28.13 9.50
C ASP A 108 2.55 -27.52 10.92
N ALA A 109 3.34 -26.45 11.09
CA ALA A 109 3.54 -25.76 12.36
C ALA A 109 2.78 -24.45 12.50
N ILE A 110 2.18 -23.91 11.42
CA ILE A 110 1.47 -22.66 11.47
C ILE A 110 0.16 -22.78 12.26
N ALA A 111 -0.03 -21.94 13.28
CA ALA A 111 -1.27 -21.89 14.00
C ALA A 111 -2.40 -21.30 13.12
N LEU A 112 -3.61 -21.87 13.25
CA LEU A 112 -4.78 -21.36 12.50
C LEU A 112 -5.06 -19.88 12.77
N GLU A 113 -4.75 -19.43 13.98
CA GLU A 113 -4.90 -18.00 14.33
C GLU A 113 -3.93 -17.11 13.57
N ASP A 114 -2.65 -17.50 13.43
CA ASP A 114 -1.66 -16.75 12.65
C ASP A 114 -2.05 -16.68 11.17
N TRP A 115 -2.61 -17.79 10.64
CA TRP A 115 -3.19 -17.81 9.31
C TRP A 115 -4.35 -16.81 9.17
N ARG A 116 -5.31 -16.82 10.12
CA ARG A 116 -6.46 -15.92 10.10
C ARG A 116 -6.03 -14.46 10.17
N ILE A 117 -5.13 -14.10 11.10
CA ILE A 117 -4.60 -12.74 11.22
C ILE A 117 -3.98 -12.28 9.90
N ALA A 118 -3.24 -13.15 9.21
CA ALA A 118 -2.66 -12.83 7.91
C ALA A 118 -3.74 -12.59 6.85
N VAL A 119 -4.74 -13.46 6.75
CA VAL A 119 -5.85 -13.36 5.79
C VAL A 119 -6.68 -12.11 6.08
N ASP A 120 -7.04 -11.89 7.33
CA ASP A 120 -7.89 -10.76 7.73
C ASP A 120 -7.20 -9.42 7.44
N THR A 121 -5.90 -9.32 7.73
CA THR A 121 -5.18 -8.07 7.49
C THR A 121 -4.83 -7.87 6.01
N ASN A 122 -4.17 -8.87 5.38
CA ASN A 122 -3.55 -8.68 4.07
C ASN A 122 -4.52 -8.85 2.91
N LEU A 123 -5.62 -9.58 3.10
CA LEU A 123 -6.57 -9.91 2.03
C LEU A 123 -7.96 -9.35 2.31
N THR A 124 -8.60 -9.72 3.43
CA THR A 124 -9.96 -9.26 3.77
C THR A 124 -9.98 -7.74 3.98
N GLY A 125 -9.04 -7.19 4.76
CA GLY A 125 -8.94 -5.75 5.00
C GLY A 125 -8.66 -4.96 3.72
N MET A 126 -7.80 -5.50 2.84
CA MET A 126 -7.56 -4.90 1.52
C MET A 126 -8.82 -4.91 0.65
N PHE A 127 -9.59 -6.01 0.64
CA PHE A 127 -10.87 -6.10 -0.05
C PHE A 127 -11.87 -5.08 0.47
N LEU A 128 -12.01 -4.95 1.79
CA LEU A 128 -12.94 -4.00 2.40
C LEU A 128 -12.59 -2.54 2.03
N CYS A 129 -11.32 -2.17 2.11
CA CYS A 129 -10.87 -0.85 1.67
C CYS A 129 -11.14 -0.62 0.17
N LEU A 130 -10.88 -1.62 -0.67
CA LEU A 130 -11.18 -1.60 -2.10
C LEU A 130 -12.68 -1.38 -2.36
N GLN A 131 -13.55 -2.13 -1.66
CA GLN A 131 -15.00 -2.02 -1.78
C GLN A 131 -15.50 -0.61 -1.44
N HIS A 132 -15.00 -0.02 -0.34
CA HIS A 132 -15.39 1.33 0.09
C HIS A 132 -14.87 2.40 -0.87
N ALA A 133 -13.64 2.25 -1.36
CA ALA A 133 -13.11 3.14 -2.39
C ALA A 133 -13.97 3.12 -3.66
N PHE A 134 -14.38 1.93 -4.13
CA PHE A 134 -15.30 1.81 -5.27
C PHE A 134 -16.63 2.52 -5.02
N ARG A 135 -17.27 2.30 -3.85
CA ARG A 135 -18.52 2.99 -3.47
C ARG A 135 -18.34 4.50 -3.50
N GLN A 136 -17.24 5.02 -2.95
CA GLN A 136 -16.96 6.45 -2.91
C GLN A 136 -16.66 7.02 -4.31
N MET A 137 -15.77 6.39 -5.07
CA MET A 137 -15.34 6.86 -6.39
C MET A 137 -16.48 6.83 -7.43
N LYS A 138 -17.45 5.94 -7.27
CA LYS A 138 -18.64 5.88 -8.14
C LYS A 138 -19.63 7.02 -7.89
N ARG A 139 -19.73 7.51 -6.65
CA ARG A 139 -20.75 8.52 -6.25
C ARG A 139 -20.23 9.96 -6.19
N GLN A 140 -18.92 10.16 -6.16
CA GLN A 140 -18.33 11.51 -6.11
C GLN A 140 -18.39 12.24 -7.45
N THR A 141 -18.23 13.58 -7.42
CA THR A 141 -18.22 14.42 -8.63
C THR A 141 -16.94 15.25 -8.68
N PRO A 142 -16.12 15.17 -9.74
CA PRO A 142 -16.24 14.17 -10.82
C PRO A 142 -16.06 12.75 -10.29
N ARG A 143 -16.72 11.78 -10.94
CA ARG A 143 -16.61 10.37 -10.56
C ARG A 143 -15.23 9.81 -10.94
N GLY A 144 -14.91 8.63 -10.44
CA GLY A 144 -13.68 7.92 -10.76
C GLY A 144 -12.59 8.16 -9.73
N GLY A 145 -11.45 7.54 -9.96
CA GLY A 145 -10.27 7.59 -9.08
C GLY A 145 -9.29 6.47 -9.40
N ARG A 146 -8.25 6.39 -8.60
CA ARG A 146 -7.20 5.39 -8.76
C ARG A 146 -7.04 4.56 -7.49
N ILE A 147 -6.81 3.27 -7.67
CA ILE A 147 -6.48 2.35 -6.58
C ILE A 147 -5.15 1.69 -6.92
N ILE A 148 -4.22 1.72 -5.99
CA ILE A 148 -2.93 1.03 -6.07
C ILE A 148 -2.88 0.04 -4.91
N ASN A 149 -2.92 -1.25 -5.21
CA ASN A 149 -2.77 -2.29 -4.21
C ASN A 149 -1.27 -2.60 -3.99
N ASN A 150 -0.86 -2.70 -2.73
CA ASN A 150 0.49 -3.15 -2.38
C ASN A 150 0.56 -4.67 -2.46
N GLY A 151 1.06 -5.16 -3.57
CA GLY A 151 1.33 -6.57 -3.82
C GLY A 151 2.63 -7.06 -3.18
N SER A 152 3.26 -8.01 -3.82
CA SER A 152 4.60 -8.53 -3.45
C SER A 152 5.12 -9.48 -4.51
N LEU A 153 6.44 -9.61 -4.61
CA LEU A 153 7.08 -10.69 -5.37
C LEU A 153 6.65 -12.09 -4.91
N ALA A 154 6.20 -12.21 -3.65
CA ALA A 154 5.66 -13.45 -3.09
C ALA A 154 4.37 -13.92 -3.79
N ALA A 155 3.71 -13.06 -4.59
CA ALA A 155 2.59 -13.45 -5.46
C ALA A 155 3.02 -14.22 -6.72
N TYR A 156 4.32 -14.34 -6.97
CA TYR A 156 4.89 -15.02 -8.15
C TYR A 156 5.97 -16.02 -7.76
N SER A 157 6.82 -15.67 -6.81
CA SER A 157 7.97 -16.48 -6.38
C SER A 157 8.01 -16.48 -4.84
N PRO A 158 7.27 -17.40 -4.20
CA PRO A 158 7.22 -17.52 -2.75
C PRO A 158 8.57 -17.98 -2.18
N ARG A 159 8.76 -17.76 -0.88
CA ARG A 159 9.89 -18.30 -0.11
C ARG A 159 9.41 -19.46 0.74
N PRO A 160 10.31 -20.36 1.15
CA PRO A 160 9.97 -21.36 2.17
C PRO A 160 9.39 -20.68 3.42
N GLU A 161 8.55 -21.39 4.15
CA GLU A 161 7.95 -20.96 5.42
C GLU A 161 7.13 -19.64 5.35
N SER A 162 6.63 -19.26 4.17
CA SER A 162 5.87 -18.02 3.97
C SER A 162 4.44 -18.26 3.48
N ILE A 163 3.85 -19.42 3.76
CA ILE A 163 2.59 -19.85 3.14
C ILE A 163 1.44 -18.85 3.34
N ALA A 164 1.22 -18.35 4.56
CA ALA A 164 0.14 -17.41 4.83
C ALA A 164 0.33 -16.09 4.08
N TYR A 165 1.56 -15.56 4.09
CA TYR A 165 1.89 -14.35 3.34
C TYR A 165 1.73 -14.55 1.83
N SER A 166 2.31 -15.63 1.30
CA SER A 166 2.28 -15.93 -0.13
C SER A 166 0.85 -16.13 -0.63
N ALA A 167 0.02 -16.89 0.11
CA ALA A 167 -1.38 -17.10 -0.23
C ALA A 167 -2.15 -15.76 -0.28
N THR A 168 -1.96 -14.88 0.73
CA THR A 168 -2.63 -13.58 0.75
C THR A 168 -2.18 -12.69 -0.41
N LYS A 169 -0.89 -12.68 -0.76
CA LYS A 169 -0.37 -11.86 -1.88
C LYS A 169 -0.79 -12.39 -3.26
N HIS A 170 -0.96 -13.71 -3.43
CA HIS A 170 -1.65 -14.26 -4.61
C HIS A 170 -3.12 -13.84 -4.65
N GLY A 171 -3.81 -13.81 -3.50
CA GLY A 171 -5.18 -13.30 -3.39
C GLY A 171 -5.29 -11.84 -3.80
N VAL A 172 -4.34 -10.99 -3.38
CA VAL A 172 -4.26 -9.57 -3.78
C VAL A 172 -4.14 -9.42 -5.29
N LEU A 173 -3.33 -10.26 -5.95
CA LEU A 173 -3.23 -10.27 -7.40
C LEU A 173 -4.58 -10.59 -8.07
N GLY A 174 -5.33 -11.55 -7.53
CA GLY A 174 -6.68 -11.88 -7.95
C GLY A 174 -7.65 -10.70 -7.77
N LEU A 175 -7.66 -10.07 -6.59
CA LEU A 175 -8.46 -8.87 -6.30
C LEU A 175 -8.16 -7.75 -7.30
N THR A 176 -6.88 -7.47 -7.55
CA THR A 176 -6.46 -6.41 -8.48
C THR A 176 -6.99 -6.66 -9.88
N ARG A 177 -6.88 -7.90 -10.37
CA ARG A 177 -7.37 -8.29 -11.70
C ARG A 177 -8.87 -8.12 -11.85
N ALA A 178 -9.64 -8.65 -10.90
CA ALA A 178 -11.09 -8.55 -10.90
C ALA A 178 -11.54 -7.09 -10.79
N ALA A 179 -11.03 -6.36 -9.82
CA ALA A 179 -11.37 -4.95 -9.60
C ALA A 179 -11.01 -4.06 -10.80
N SER A 180 -9.93 -4.36 -11.54
CA SER A 180 -9.58 -3.61 -12.74
C SER A 180 -10.63 -3.74 -13.85
N LEU A 181 -11.33 -4.86 -13.92
CA LEU A 181 -12.46 -5.05 -14.85
C LEU A 181 -13.69 -4.29 -14.39
N ASP A 182 -14.04 -4.42 -13.10
CA ASP A 182 -15.21 -3.76 -12.52
C ASP A 182 -15.10 -2.22 -12.54
N GLY A 183 -13.86 -1.70 -12.49
CA GLY A 183 -13.58 -0.25 -12.48
C GLY A 183 -13.82 0.44 -13.82
N ARG A 184 -13.71 -0.28 -14.95
CA ARG A 184 -13.72 0.30 -16.31
C ARG A 184 -14.94 1.18 -16.60
N ALA A 185 -16.12 0.72 -16.23
CA ALA A 185 -17.38 1.45 -16.46
C ALA A 185 -17.56 2.68 -15.55
N HIS A 186 -16.64 2.91 -14.62
CA HIS A 186 -16.78 3.92 -13.57
C HIS A 186 -15.60 4.89 -13.48
N ASP A 187 -14.69 4.87 -14.46
CA ASP A 187 -13.46 5.67 -14.48
C ASP A 187 -12.57 5.37 -13.24
N ILE A 188 -12.60 4.12 -12.74
CA ILE A 188 -11.78 3.68 -11.62
C ILE A 188 -10.62 2.84 -12.18
N SER A 189 -9.42 3.39 -12.07
CA SER A 189 -8.18 2.76 -12.49
C SER A 189 -7.62 1.92 -11.34
N VAL A 190 -7.43 0.62 -11.53
CA VAL A 190 -6.89 -0.28 -10.50
C VAL A 190 -5.60 -0.91 -10.98
N GLY A 191 -4.53 -0.74 -10.21
CA GLY A 191 -3.23 -1.33 -10.46
C GLY A 191 -2.59 -1.90 -9.19
N GLN A 192 -1.45 -2.52 -9.34
CA GLN A 192 -0.68 -3.15 -8.26
C GLN A 192 0.78 -2.79 -8.37
N ILE A 193 1.41 -2.54 -7.22
CA ILE A 193 2.86 -2.43 -7.11
C ILE A 193 3.39 -3.64 -6.34
N ASP A 194 4.27 -4.42 -6.97
CA ASP A 194 4.92 -5.58 -6.36
C ASP A 194 6.31 -5.18 -5.90
N ILE A 195 6.49 -5.15 -4.58
CA ILE A 195 7.69 -4.61 -3.95
C ILE A 195 8.56 -5.76 -3.43
N GLY A 196 9.83 -5.71 -3.76
CA GLY A 196 10.85 -6.59 -3.18
C GLY A 196 11.24 -6.18 -1.75
N ASN A 197 12.47 -6.47 -1.34
CA ASN A 197 12.96 -6.13 -0.01
C ASN A 197 13.12 -4.61 0.15
N ALA A 198 12.07 -3.88 0.54
CA ALA A 198 12.18 -2.47 0.89
C ALA A 198 12.74 -2.30 2.31
N ALA A 199 13.56 -1.29 2.55
CA ALA A 199 14.23 -1.03 3.83
C ALA A 199 13.23 -0.55 4.90
N THR A 200 12.58 -1.50 5.55
CA THR A 200 11.61 -1.31 6.64
C THR A 200 11.94 -2.26 7.79
N ASP A 201 11.32 -2.07 8.95
CA ASP A 201 11.44 -2.99 10.07
C ASP A 201 11.01 -4.42 9.67
N MET A 202 9.99 -4.53 8.81
CA MET A 202 9.46 -5.81 8.32
C MET A 202 10.53 -6.65 7.60
N THR A 203 11.47 -6.03 6.90
CA THR A 203 12.49 -6.69 6.09
C THR A 203 13.89 -6.60 6.70
N ALA A 204 14.03 -6.09 7.94
CA ALA A 204 15.35 -5.90 8.58
C ALA A 204 16.17 -7.21 8.66
N HIS A 205 15.48 -8.34 8.86
CA HIS A 205 16.11 -9.65 8.95
C HIS A 205 16.77 -10.12 7.64
N THR A 206 16.35 -9.62 6.47
CA THR A 206 16.85 -10.09 5.17
C THR A 206 18.32 -9.75 4.93
N GLU A 207 18.85 -8.71 5.58
CA GLU A 207 20.27 -8.38 5.53
C GLU A 207 21.16 -9.40 6.27
N GLN A 208 20.61 -10.05 7.29
CA GLN A 208 21.30 -11.10 8.04
C GLN A 208 21.18 -12.47 7.34
N GLY A 209 20.06 -12.71 6.65
CA GLY A 209 19.84 -13.91 5.87
C GLY A 209 18.39 -14.08 5.48
N ALA A 210 18.13 -14.14 4.18
CA ALA A 210 16.85 -14.52 3.63
C ALA A 210 16.90 -15.98 3.19
N MET A 211 15.90 -16.78 3.58
CA MET A 211 15.82 -18.19 3.20
C MET A 211 15.61 -18.32 1.68
N GLN A 212 16.46 -19.09 1.05
CA GLN A 212 16.41 -19.40 -0.37
C GLN A 212 15.59 -20.67 -0.63
N ALA A 213 15.27 -20.94 -1.90
CA ALA A 213 14.49 -22.12 -2.28
C ALA A 213 15.19 -23.44 -1.93
N ASP A 214 16.52 -23.46 -1.88
CA ASP A 214 17.33 -24.59 -1.49
C ASP A 214 17.50 -24.75 0.04
N GLY A 215 16.84 -23.91 0.84
CA GLY A 215 16.93 -23.87 2.29
C GLY A 215 18.16 -23.13 2.83
N SER A 216 19.06 -22.65 1.99
CA SER A 216 20.20 -21.85 2.44
C SER A 216 19.77 -20.44 2.88
N LEU A 217 20.51 -19.83 3.82
CA LEU A 217 20.33 -18.44 4.21
C LEU A 217 21.36 -17.58 3.48
N LYS A 218 20.89 -16.57 2.73
CA LYS A 218 21.77 -15.64 2.04
C LYS A 218 21.38 -14.20 2.34
N PRO A 219 22.33 -13.30 2.67
CA PRO A 219 22.06 -11.88 2.81
C PRO A 219 21.50 -11.31 1.50
N GLU A 220 20.47 -10.49 1.60
CA GLU A 220 19.87 -9.79 0.46
C GLU A 220 19.81 -8.30 0.73
N ARG A 221 20.15 -7.52 -0.30
CA ARG A 221 20.04 -6.05 -0.22
C ARG A 221 18.59 -5.60 -0.10
N ARG A 222 18.42 -4.45 0.53
CA ARG A 222 17.13 -3.77 0.63
C ARG A 222 17.13 -2.51 -0.24
N LEU A 223 15.95 -2.19 -0.75
CA LEU A 223 15.65 -0.99 -1.54
C LEU A 223 15.29 0.16 -0.60
N ASP A 224 15.80 1.35 -0.82
CA ASP A 224 15.34 2.54 -0.10
C ASP A 224 13.84 2.75 -0.37
N VAL A 225 13.06 2.97 0.69
CA VAL A 225 11.61 3.20 0.60
C VAL A 225 11.27 4.44 -0.23
N ALA A 226 12.18 5.40 -0.37
CA ALA A 226 12.00 6.57 -1.23
C ALA A 226 11.80 6.19 -2.70
N HIS A 227 12.45 5.13 -3.20
CA HIS A 227 12.24 4.65 -4.56
C HIS A 227 10.83 4.07 -4.75
N VAL A 228 10.31 3.37 -3.73
CA VAL A 228 8.93 2.87 -3.74
C VAL A 228 7.95 4.04 -3.73
N ALA A 229 8.19 5.04 -2.88
CA ALA A 229 7.35 6.23 -2.78
C ALA A 229 7.29 6.99 -4.12
N ASN A 230 8.42 7.20 -4.78
CA ASN A 230 8.49 7.83 -6.10
C ASN A 230 7.72 7.03 -7.17
N ALA A 231 7.80 5.70 -7.13
CA ALA A 231 7.04 4.85 -8.04
C ALA A 231 5.51 4.98 -7.81
N VAL A 232 5.08 4.99 -6.55
CA VAL A 232 3.64 5.19 -6.20
C VAL A 232 3.16 6.57 -6.63
N VAL A 233 3.94 7.64 -6.42
CA VAL A 233 3.62 8.99 -6.91
C VAL A 233 3.52 9.01 -8.42
N GLY A 234 4.45 8.36 -9.14
CA GLY A 234 4.41 8.23 -10.60
C GLY A 234 3.14 7.53 -11.08
N MET A 235 2.74 6.43 -10.44
CA MET A 235 1.46 5.75 -10.73
C MET A 235 0.25 6.65 -10.43
N ALA A 236 0.28 7.37 -9.30
CA ALA A 236 -0.82 8.21 -8.84
C ALA A 236 -1.09 9.40 -9.76
N ASN A 237 -0.06 9.91 -10.43
CA ASN A 237 -0.14 11.11 -11.27
C ASN A 237 -0.57 10.85 -12.72
N LEU A 238 -0.68 9.59 -13.14
CA LEU A 238 -1.21 9.28 -14.46
C LEU A 238 -2.67 9.76 -14.58
N PRO A 239 -3.10 10.22 -15.75
CA PRO A 239 -4.52 10.46 -16.02
C PRO A 239 -5.30 9.14 -15.93
N LEU A 240 -6.61 9.21 -15.66
CA LEU A 240 -7.40 8.00 -15.38
C LEU A 240 -7.56 7.09 -16.61
N GLU A 241 -7.39 7.61 -17.83
CA GLU A 241 -7.35 6.81 -19.05
C GLU A 241 -6.09 5.96 -19.20
N ALA A 242 -5.02 6.27 -18.43
CA ALA A 242 -3.78 5.52 -18.44
C ALA A 242 -3.59 4.78 -17.12
N ASN A 243 -3.28 3.50 -17.16
CA ASN A 243 -3.06 2.67 -15.97
C ASN A 243 -1.77 1.86 -16.05
N ILE A 244 -0.97 1.93 -15.01
CA ILE A 244 0.09 0.94 -14.78
C ILE A 244 -0.58 -0.22 -14.04
N GLN A 245 -0.91 -1.28 -14.78
CA GLN A 245 -1.62 -2.44 -14.25
C GLN A 245 -0.77 -3.20 -13.23
N TYR A 246 0.51 -3.38 -13.54
CA TYR A 246 1.51 -4.01 -12.66
C TYR A 246 2.82 -3.26 -12.75
N LEU A 247 3.39 -2.97 -11.59
CA LEU A 247 4.74 -2.42 -11.48
C LEU A 247 5.53 -3.26 -10.49
N THR A 248 6.67 -3.79 -10.90
CA THR A 248 7.59 -4.51 -10.03
C THR A 248 8.80 -3.64 -9.72
N ILE A 249 9.11 -3.46 -8.45
CA ILE A 249 10.29 -2.71 -7.98
C ILE A 249 11.04 -3.50 -6.91
N LEU A 250 12.33 -3.69 -7.11
CA LEU A 250 13.18 -4.51 -6.25
C LEU A 250 14.64 -4.04 -6.29
N PRO A 251 15.46 -4.38 -5.30
CA PRO A 251 16.90 -4.19 -5.40
C PRO A 251 17.46 -4.91 -6.63
N THR A 252 18.32 -4.28 -7.40
CA THR A 252 18.89 -4.85 -8.65
C THR A 252 19.53 -6.23 -8.43
N THR A 253 20.11 -6.45 -7.25
CA THR A 253 20.79 -7.71 -6.89
C THR A 253 19.88 -8.73 -6.20
N MET A 254 18.59 -8.40 -5.99
CA MET A 254 17.66 -9.33 -5.35
C MET A 254 17.34 -10.49 -6.30
N PRO A 255 17.50 -11.76 -5.88
CA PRO A 255 17.17 -12.90 -6.72
C PRO A 255 15.64 -12.98 -6.88
N PHE A 256 15.17 -12.80 -8.12
CA PHE A 256 13.77 -12.92 -8.52
C PHE A 256 13.68 -13.61 -9.87
N VAL A 257 14.18 -12.99 -10.94
CA VAL A 257 14.36 -13.63 -12.24
C VAL A 257 15.54 -14.61 -12.15
N GLY A 258 15.38 -15.83 -12.66
CA GLY A 258 16.41 -16.87 -12.54
C GLY A 258 16.48 -17.56 -11.17
N ARG A 259 15.51 -17.31 -10.29
CA ARG A 259 15.29 -18.13 -9.11
C ARG A 259 14.63 -19.43 -9.57
N GLY A 260 15.42 -20.45 -9.79
CA GLY A 260 15.00 -21.78 -10.18
C GLY A 260 14.93 -22.70 -9.01
#